data_ac493058d797d26e83f04c89bbe175e8
#
_entry.id   ac493058d797d26e83f04c89bbe175e8
#
_cell.length_a   1.000
_cell.length_b   1.000
_cell.length_c   1.000
_cell.angle_alpha   90.00
_cell.angle_beta   90.00
_cell.angle_gamma   90.00
#
_symmetry.space_group_name_H-M   'P 1'
#
loop_
_entity.id
_entity.type
_entity.pdbx_description
1 polymer ?
#
loop_
_entity_poly.entity_id
_entity_poly.type
_entity_poly.pdbx_seq_one_letter_code
_entity_poly.pdbx_strand_id
1 'polypeptide(L)'
;MSTFDKREEGFESKFAHDEELRFKASARRNKLLGLWAAEALGLEGDKAQEYAKEVVRADFEEPGDEDVFRKIRADFDAANVDQSDHQIRRTMDELMHTAIDQLQKEG
;
A
#
# COMPACT_ATOMS: atom_id res chain seq x y z
N MET A 1 -11.01 -27.22 -16.16
CA MET A 1 -10.80 -25.92 -15.53
C MET A 1 -12.14 -25.23 -15.30
N SER A 2 -12.35 -24.71 -14.13
CA SER A 2 -13.64 -24.12 -13.81
C SER A 2 -13.77 -22.70 -14.35
N THR A 3 -15.01 -22.31 -14.63
CA THR A 3 -15.33 -20.95 -15.05
C THR A 3 -14.95 -19.95 -13.97
N PHE A 4 -14.94 -20.41 -12.73
CA PHE A 4 -14.61 -19.62 -11.58
C PHE A 4 -13.15 -19.13 -11.62
N ASP A 5 -12.22 -20.03 -11.95
CA ASP A 5 -10.80 -19.69 -12.06
C ASP A 5 -10.55 -18.67 -13.16
N LYS A 6 -11.23 -18.81 -14.28
CA LYS A 6 -11.12 -17.86 -15.38
C LYS A 6 -11.61 -16.46 -15.00
N ARG A 7 -12.61 -16.41 -14.15
CA ARG A 7 -13.17 -15.14 -13.68
C ARG A 7 -12.17 -14.40 -12.80
N GLU A 8 -11.51 -15.12 -11.89
CA GLU A 8 -10.48 -14.54 -11.05
C GLU A 8 -9.29 -14.05 -11.87
N GLU A 9 -8.82 -14.87 -12.80
CA GLU A 9 -7.72 -14.48 -13.67
C GLU A 9 -8.07 -13.26 -14.50
N GLY A 10 -9.29 -13.21 -15.02
CA GLY A 10 -9.76 -12.07 -15.78
C GLY A 10 -9.80 -10.80 -14.97
N PHE A 11 -10.14 -10.91 -13.71
CA PHE A 11 -10.19 -9.78 -12.80
C PHE A 11 -8.80 -9.23 -12.51
N GLU A 12 -7.87 -10.10 -12.17
CA GLU A 12 -6.50 -9.71 -11.92
C GLU A 12 -5.86 -9.14 -13.18
N SER A 13 -6.13 -9.73 -14.35
CA SER A 13 -5.64 -9.22 -15.61
C SER A 13 -6.14 -7.82 -15.90
N LYS A 14 -7.38 -7.52 -15.57
CA LYS A 14 -7.94 -6.20 -15.76
C LYS A 14 -7.16 -5.16 -14.96
N PHE A 15 -6.87 -5.44 -13.68
CA PHE A 15 -6.06 -4.56 -12.86
C PHE A 15 -4.64 -4.44 -13.40
N ALA A 16 -4.07 -5.55 -13.87
CA ALA A 16 -2.70 -5.55 -14.38
C ALA A 16 -2.56 -4.73 -15.67
N HIS A 17 -3.59 -4.70 -16.51
CA HIS A 17 -3.56 -4.00 -17.79
C HIS A 17 -4.12 -2.58 -17.75
N ASP A 18 -4.89 -2.25 -16.73
CA ASP A 18 -5.47 -0.92 -16.59
C ASP A 18 -4.57 -0.07 -15.70
N GLU A 19 -3.77 0.78 -16.32
CA GLU A 19 -2.81 1.63 -15.61
C GLU A 19 -3.48 2.57 -14.62
N GLU A 20 -4.67 3.07 -14.94
CA GLU A 20 -5.40 3.95 -14.04
C GLU A 20 -5.83 3.21 -12.78
N LEU A 21 -6.36 1.99 -12.92
CA LEU A 21 -6.75 1.19 -11.77
C LEU A 21 -5.54 0.80 -10.92
N ARG A 22 -4.44 0.46 -11.57
CA ARG A 22 -3.20 0.15 -10.85
C ARG A 22 -2.70 1.36 -10.07
N PHE A 23 -2.74 2.52 -10.69
CA PHE A 23 -2.34 3.76 -10.04
C PHE A 23 -3.21 4.05 -8.82
N LYS A 24 -4.53 3.92 -8.98
CA LYS A 24 -5.48 4.14 -7.88
C LYS A 24 -5.26 3.13 -6.75
N ALA A 25 -5.03 1.87 -7.10
CA ALA A 25 -4.80 0.82 -6.10
C ALA A 25 -3.51 1.09 -5.33
N SER A 26 -2.43 1.46 -6.03
CA SER A 26 -1.16 1.78 -5.39
C SER A 26 -1.27 3.01 -4.48
N ALA A 27 -1.94 4.04 -4.94
CA ALA A 27 -2.12 5.26 -4.14
C ALA A 27 -2.94 4.97 -2.88
N ARG A 28 -4.00 4.18 -3.01
CA ARG A 28 -4.81 3.79 -1.88
C ARG A 28 -4.04 2.90 -0.91
N ARG A 29 -3.30 1.92 -1.45
CA ARG A 29 -2.43 1.07 -0.64
C ARG A 29 -1.45 1.92 0.16
N ASN A 30 -0.81 2.89 -0.48
CA ASN A 30 0.18 3.73 0.17
C ASN A 30 -0.44 4.60 1.25
N LYS A 31 -1.65 5.09 1.05
CA LYS A 31 -2.36 5.84 2.08
C LYS A 31 -2.67 4.95 3.29
N LEU A 32 -3.19 3.75 3.05
CA LEU A 32 -3.49 2.80 4.12
C LEU A 32 -2.22 2.40 4.86
N LEU A 33 -1.16 2.14 4.11
CA LEU A 33 0.14 1.78 4.67
C LEU A 33 0.72 2.91 5.52
N GLY A 34 0.59 4.14 5.02
CA GLY A 34 1.03 5.33 5.76
C GLY A 34 0.29 5.50 7.07
N LEU A 35 -1.02 5.26 7.08
CA LEU A 35 -1.81 5.33 8.31
C LEU A 35 -1.41 4.23 9.29
N TRP A 36 -1.17 3.02 8.79
CA TRP A 36 -0.67 1.92 9.61
C TRP A 36 0.69 2.27 10.23
N ALA A 37 1.60 2.79 9.42
CA ALA A 37 2.92 3.16 9.90
C ALA A 37 2.86 4.32 10.89
N ALA A 38 1.97 5.29 10.63
CA ALA A 38 1.77 6.43 11.53
C ALA A 38 1.33 5.97 12.92
N GLU A 39 0.43 5.00 12.96
CA GLU A 39 -0.02 4.42 14.23
C GLU A 39 1.15 3.79 14.99
N ALA A 40 1.99 3.04 14.29
CA ALA A 40 3.18 2.43 14.88
C ALA A 40 4.17 3.49 15.36
N LEU A 41 4.23 4.64 14.68
CA LEU A 41 5.10 5.75 15.06
C LEU A 41 4.51 6.63 16.16
N GLY A 42 3.28 6.36 16.59
CA GLY A 42 2.62 7.14 17.62
C GLY A 42 2.01 8.45 17.13
N LEU A 43 1.80 8.58 15.83
CA LEU A 43 1.20 9.77 15.24
C LEU A 43 -0.33 9.62 15.22
N GLU A 44 -1.02 10.74 15.45
CA GLU A 44 -2.49 10.75 15.50
C GLU A 44 -3.03 11.97 14.76
N GLY A 45 -4.29 11.88 14.35
CA GLY A 45 -5.01 12.99 13.74
C GLY A 45 -4.34 13.52 12.50
N ASP A 46 -4.13 14.82 12.44
CA ASP A 46 -3.56 15.49 11.28
C ASP A 46 -2.15 15.02 10.98
N LYS A 47 -1.37 14.69 12.01
CA LYS A 47 0.00 14.21 11.82
C LYS A 47 0.01 12.87 11.12
N ALA A 48 -0.92 11.98 11.46
CA ALA A 48 -1.05 10.69 10.79
C ALA A 48 -1.45 10.88 9.32
N GLN A 49 -2.36 11.80 9.04
CA GLN A 49 -2.78 12.10 7.68
C GLN A 49 -1.64 12.68 6.85
N GLU A 50 -0.85 13.56 7.43
CA GLU A 50 0.32 14.12 6.75
C GLU A 50 1.36 13.06 6.45
N TYR A 51 1.60 12.16 7.40
CA TYR A 51 2.53 11.06 7.20
C TYR A 51 2.08 10.15 6.05
N ALA A 52 0.78 9.85 6.00
CA ALA A 52 0.23 9.05 4.91
C ALA A 52 0.47 9.72 3.55
N LYS A 53 0.34 11.04 3.48
CA LYS A 53 0.62 11.78 2.25
C LYS A 53 2.09 11.69 1.85
N GLU A 54 3.00 11.70 2.82
CA GLU A 54 4.42 11.51 2.54
C GLU A 54 4.70 10.14 1.94
N VAL A 55 4.04 9.11 2.44
CA VAL A 55 4.20 7.75 1.92
C VAL A 55 3.69 7.68 0.47
N VAL A 56 2.56 8.32 0.19
CA VAL A 56 2.03 8.38 -1.19
C VAL A 56 3.03 9.08 -2.11
N ARG A 57 3.62 10.19 -1.67
CA ARG A 57 4.60 10.92 -2.47
C ARG A 57 5.86 10.12 -2.74
N ALA A 58 6.30 9.35 -1.75
CA ALA A 58 7.52 8.55 -1.89
C ALA A 58 7.42 7.58 -3.07
N ASP A 59 6.22 7.09 -3.37
CA ASP A 59 5.99 6.14 -4.45
C ASP A 59 6.25 6.75 -5.83
N PHE A 60 6.29 8.06 -5.95
CA PHE A 60 6.55 8.73 -7.23
C PHE A 60 8.03 8.90 -7.54
N GLU A 61 8.91 8.62 -6.59
CA GLU A 61 10.36 8.81 -6.79
C GLU A 61 10.98 7.77 -7.73
N GLU A 62 10.56 6.52 -7.60
CA GLU A 62 11.04 5.42 -8.44
C GLU A 62 9.90 4.47 -8.77
N PRO A 63 10.00 3.70 -9.88
CA PRO A 63 9.03 2.64 -10.15
C PRO A 63 9.13 1.53 -9.11
N GLY A 64 8.01 0.93 -8.75
CA GLY A 64 7.95 -0.18 -7.83
C GLY A 64 7.76 0.26 -6.38
N ASP A 65 7.87 -0.69 -5.46
CA ASP A 65 7.52 -0.49 -4.07
C ASP A 65 8.72 -0.24 -3.13
N GLU A 66 9.93 -0.27 -3.68
CA GLU A 66 11.14 -0.15 -2.85
C GLU A 66 11.25 1.20 -2.15
N ASP A 67 10.83 2.29 -2.81
CA ASP A 67 10.87 3.64 -2.21
C ASP A 67 10.01 3.70 -0.97
N VAL A 68 8.81 3.16 -1.07
CA VAL A 68 7.84 3.14 0.02
C VAL A 68 8.39 2.32 1.18
N PHE A 69 8.94 1.15 0.87
CA PHE A 69 9.55 0.30 1.88
C PHE A 69 10.70 1.01 2.58
N ARG A 70 11.60 1.62 1.82
CA ARG A 70 12.77 2.32 2.39
C ARG A 70 12.37 3.47 3.29
N LYS A 71 11.35 4.22 2.89
CA LYS A 71 10.87 5.32 3.71
C LYS A 71 10.35 4.82 5.06
N ILE A 72 9.51 3.79 5.05
CA ILE A 72 8.95 3.26 6.29
C ILE A 72 10.03 2.63 7.15
N ARG A 73 10.97 1.89 6.53
CA ARG A 73 12.10 1.30 7.24
C ARG A 73 12.93 2.37 7.96
N ALA A 74 13.26 3.44 7.25
CA ALA A 74 14.06 4.52 7.84
C ALA A 74 13.31 5.21 8.98
N ASP A 75 12.02 5.47 8.80
CA ASP A 75 11.23 6.14 9.84
C ASP A 75 11.05 5.26 11.08
N PHE A 76 10.84 3.96 10.88
CA PHE A 76 10.72 3.02 11.99
C PHE A 76 12.06 2.90 12.75
N ASP A 77 13.16 2.85 12.02
CA ASP A 77 14.48 2.79 12.65
C ASP A 77 14.75 4.03 13.49
N ALA A 78 14.41 5.21 12.95
CA ALA A 78 14.62 6.47 13.65
C ALA A 78 13.77 6.57 14.91
N ALA A 79 12.60 5.96 14.93
CA ALA A 79 11.67 5.98 16.05
C ALA A 79 11.80 4.75 16.97
N ASN A 80 12.72 3.84 16.67
CA ASN A 80 12.90 2.59 17.39
C ASN A 80 11.65 1.71 17.41
N VAL A 81 10.93 1.70 16.31
CA VAL A 81 9.76 0.83 16.16
C VAL A 81 10.25 -0.57 15.80
N ASP A 82 9.81 -1.55 16.55
CA ASP A 82 10.24 -2.94 16.39
C ASP A 82 9.37 -3.69 15.39
N GLN A 83 9.55 -3.37 14.10
CA GLN A 83 8.91 -4.07 13.00
C GLN A 83 9.98 -4.57 12.05
N SER A 84 9.92 -5.86 11.71
CA SER A 84 10.89 -6.44 10.79
C SER A 84 10.59 -6.08 9.33
N ASP A 85 11.58 -6.22 8.47
CA ASP A 85 11.41 -6.03 7.03
C ASP A 85 10.29 -6.93 6.51
N HIS A 86 10.25 -8.17 6.98
CA HIS A 86 9.23 -9.14 6.57
C HIS A 86 7.83 -8.65 6.95
N GLN A 87 7.67 -8.10 8.16
CA GLN A 87 6.38 -7.57 8.61
C GLN A 87 5.93 -6.38 7.79
N ILE A 88 6.87 -5.49 7.46
CA ILE A 88 6.55 -4.34 6.62
C ILE A 88 6.09 -4.79 5.24
N ARG A 89 6.84 -5.70 4.61
CA ARG A 89 6.49 -6.19 3.27
C ARG A 89 5.18 -6.96 3.27
N ARG A 90 4.93 -7.75 4.30
CA ARG A 90 3.67 -8.49 4.44
C ARG A 90 2.49 -7.54 4.55
N THR A 91 2.65 -6.48 5.34
CA THR A 91 1.60 -5.47 5.49
C THR A 91 1.35 -4.75 4.17
N MET A 92 2.41 -4.45 3.42
CA MET A 92 2.27 -3.87 2.09
C MET A 92 1.42 -4.74 1.17
N ASP A 93 1.67 -6.04 1.17
CA ASP A 93 0.90 -6.98 0.35
C ASP A 93 -0.56 -7.08 0.81
N GLU A 94 -0.79 -7.18 2.11
CA GLU A 94 -2.14 -7.26 2.66
C GLU A 94 -2.95 -6.01 2.34
N LEU A 95 -2.32 -4.85 2.46
CA LEU A 95 -3.00 -3.58 2.19
C LEU A 95 -3.24 -3.36 0.70
N MET A 96 -2.42 -3.95 -0.17
CA MET A 96 -2.70 -3.91 -1.60
C MET A 96 -3.99 -4.70 -1.91
N HIS A 97 -4.17 -5.86 -1.32
CA HIS A 97 -5.41 -6.63 -1.47
C HIS A 97 -6.61 -5.84 -0.94
N THR A 98 -6.45 -5.19 0.19
CA THR A 98 -7.50 -4.35 0.77
C THR A 98 -7.84 -3.18 -0.16
N ALA A 99 -6.83 -2.53 -0.72
CA ALA A 99 -7.03 -1.40 -1.62
C ALA A 99 -7.79 -1.82 -2.88
N ILE A 100 -7.41 -2.94 -3.46
CA ILE A 100 -8.08 -3.48 -4.64
C ILE A 100 -9.54 -3.81 -4.32
N ASP A 101 -9.77 -4.47 -3.19
CA ASP A 101 -11.12 -4.83 -2.75
C ASP A 101 -12.00 -3.59 -2.58
N GLN A 102 -11.46 -2.55 -1.96
CA GLN A 102 -12.19 -1.30 -1.76
C GLN A 102 -12.56 -0.63 -3.08
N LEU A 103 -11.61 -0.61 -4.02
CA LEU A 103 -11.87 -0.03 -5.35
C LEU A 103 -12.94 -0.80 -6.12
N GLN A 104 -12.94 -2.12 -6.01
CA GLN A 104 -13.95 -2.95 -6.65
C GLN A 104 -15.34 -2.67 -6.09
N LYS A 105 -15.45 -2.47 -4.79
CA LYS A 105 -16.72 -2.17 -4.13
C LYS A 105 -17.23 -0.77 -4.45
N GLU A 106 -16.32 0.17 -4.66
CA GLU A 106 -16.67 1.55 -5.01
C GLU A 106 -17.08 1.68 -6.48
N GLY A 107 -16.50 0.85 -7.32
CA GLY A 107 -16.72 0.89 -8.74
C GLY A 107 -17.87 0.04 -9.20
#